data_4f50e8abb14e7a7ac5bdd7448d8b3eaa
#
_entry.id   4f50e8abb14e7a7ac5bdd7448d8b3eaa
#
_cell.length_a   1.000
_cell.length_b   1.000
_cell.length_c   1.000
_cell.angle_alpha   90.00
_cell.angle_beta   90.00
_cell.angle_gamma   90.00
#
_symmetry.space_group_name_H-M   'P 1'
#
loop_
_entity.id
_entity.type
_entity.pdbx_description
1 polymer ?
#
loop_
_entity_poly.entity_id
_entity_poly.type
_entity_poly.pdbx_seq_one_letter_code
_entity_poly.pdbx_strand_id
1 'polypeptide(L)'
;QYGIEVIGDKNKKINRLGIGTGACTDVFQMSEHGVDACLVSDDGINNWTAVQWAMDNDLPLIVINHMTCEAPGIECLAKYLNEQLQEVSFTYVPNKYGIYHIEK
;
A
#
# COMPACT_ATOMS: atom_id res chain seq x y z
N GLN A 1 -2.08 -6.95 10.02
CA GLN A 1 -0.69 -7.14 9.56
C GLN A 1 0.27 -6.85 10.71
N TYR A 2 1.22 -7.75 10.97
CA TYR A 2 2.15 -7.64 12.10
C TYR A 2 3.49 -6.96 11.75
N GLY A 3 3.67 -6.54 10.53
CA GLY A 3 4.88 -5.87 10.07
C GLY A 3 4.73 -5.28 8.68
N ILE A 4 5.70 -4.47 8.31
CA ILE A 4 5.86 -3.92 6.97
C ILE A 4 7.23 -4.34 6.44
N GLU A 5 7.37 -4.44 5.15
CA GLU A 5 8.65 -4.62 4.49
C GLU A 5 9.17 -3.27 4.00
N VAL A 6 10.45 -3.02 4.17
CA VAL A 6 11.11 -1.81 3.63
C VAL A 6 12.22 -2.26 2.69
N ILE A 7 12.15 -1.82 1.45
CA ILE A 7 13.16 -2.02 0.42
C ILE A 7 13.92 -0.72 0.24
N GLY A 8 15.24 -0.76 0.24
CA GLY A 8 16.10 0.41 0.17
C GLY A 8 16.52 0.95 1.54
N ASP A 9 16.91 2.22 1.60
CA ASP A 9 17.40 2.85 2.84
C ASP A 9 16.26 3.18 3.80
N LYS A 10 16.11 2.35 4.86
CA LYS A 10 15.12 2.56 5.93
C LYS A 10 15.32 3.82 6.76
N ASN A 11 16.50 4.46 6.69
CA ASN A 11 16.84 5.66 7.46
C ASN A 11 16.73 6.92 6.63
N LYS A 12 16.40 6.83 5.34
CA LYS A 12 16.25 7.98 4.48
C LYS A 12 15.20 8.95 5.02
N LYS A 13 15.54 10.23 5.08
CA LYS A 13 14.59 11.29 5.46
C LYS A 13 13.59 11.50 4.32
N ILE A 14 12.30 11.37 4.63
CA ILE A 14 11.21 11.51 3.68
C ILE A 14 10.47 12.83 3.92
N ASN A 15 10.26 13.58 2.85
CA ASN A 15 9.47 14.81 2.85
C ASN A 15 8.17 14.64 2.04
N ARG A 16 8.21 13.81 0.98
CA ARG A 16 7.06 13.54 0.11
C ARG A 16 6.91 12.05 -0.12
N LEU A 17 5.83 11.49 0.40
CA LEU A 17 5.48 10.08 0.23
C LEU A 17 4.48 9.91 -0.91
N GLY A 18 4.82 9.06 -1.88
CA GLY A 18 3.85 8.53 -2.85
C GLY A 18 3.05 7.39 -2.22
N ILE A 19 1.75 7.35 -2.44
CA ILE A 19 0.89 6.29 -1.92
C ILE A 19 0.14 5.65 -3.08
N GLY A 20 0.32 4.34 -3.24
CA GLY A 20 -0.42 3.52 -4.17
C GLY A 20 -1.05 2.32 -3.45
N THR A 21 -2.27 1.97 -3.85
CA THR A 21 -2.99 0.82 -3.29
C THR A 21 -3.31 -0.18 -4.38
N GLY A 22 -3.28 -1.47 -4.01
CA GLY A 22 -3.63 -2.55 -4.91
C GLY A 22 -2.62 -2.83 -6.03
N ALA A 23 -2.98 -3.78 -6.88
CA ALA A 23 -2.11 -4.31 -7.95
C ALA A 23 -1.74 -3.30 -9.05
N CYS A 24 -2.43 -2.18 -9.13
CA CYS A 24 -2.18 -1.11 -10.11
C CYS A 24 -1.20 -0.03 -9.59
N THR A 25 -0.54 -0.28 -8.47
CA THR A 25 0.51 0.61 -7.95
C THR A 25 1.64 0.77 -8.97
N ASP A 26 2.01 2.01 -9.28
CA ASP A 26 3.04 2.35 -10.27
C ASP A 26 4.09 3.29 -9.67
N VAL A 27 5.24 2.74 -9.29
CA VAL A 27 6.34 3.49 -8.70
C VAL A 27 6.99 4.46 -9.69
N PHE A 28 6.96 4.16 -10.98
CA PHE A 28 7.52 5.03 -12.02
C PHE A 28 6.68 6.30 -12.12
N GLN A 29 5.37 6.15 -12.22
CA GLN A 29 4.45 7.27 -12.26
C GLN A 29 4.53 8.12 -10.98
N MET A 30 4.59 7.48 -9.80
CA MET A 30 4.77 8.20 -8.53
C MET A 30 6.07 9.01 -8.51
N SER A 31 7.18 8.44 -9.01
CA SER A 31 8.48 9.12 -9.04
C SER A 31 8.49 10.38 -9.89
N GLU A 32 7.72 10.42 -10.97
CA GLU A 32 7.57 11.62 -11.82
C GLU A 32 7.01 12.83 -11.06
N HIS A 33 6.33 12.59 -9.94
CA HIS A 33 5.82 13.62 -9.05
C HIS A 33 6.80 14.04 -7.93
N GLY A 34 8.04 13.59 -8.01
CA GLY A 34 9.12 14.02 -7.10
C GLY A 34 8.93 13.51 -5.67
N VAL A 35 8.51 12.26 -5.49
CA VAL A 35 8.41 11.61 -4.20
C VAL A 35 9.77 11.12 -3.71
N ASP A 36 9.98 11.07 -2.40
CA ASP A 36 11.20 10.58 -1.76
C ASP A 36 11.13 9.12 -1.36
N ALA A 37 9.92 8.58 -1.25
CA ALA A 37 9.61 7.17 -1.00
C ALA A 37 8.21 6.84 -1.52
N CYS A 38 7.93 5.54 -1.69
CA CYS A 38 6.61 5.06 -2.08
C CYS A 38 6.07 4.04 -1.07
N LEU A 39 4.79 4.19 -0.70
CA LEU A 39 4.03 3.14 -0.03
C LEU A 39 3.27 2.38 -1.11
N VAL A 40 3.48 1.07 -1.16
CA VAL A 40 3.03 0.21 -2.24
C VAL A 40 2.41 -1.08 -1.70
N SER A 41 1.57 -1.75 -2.49
CA SER A 41 1.10 -3.08 -2.14
C SER A 41 2.06 -4.17 -2.64
N ASP A 42 2.05 -5.30 -1.97
CA ASP A 42 2.93 -6.45 -2.23
C ASP A 42 2.76 -7.04 -3.64
N ASP A 43 1.56 -6.99 -4.20
CA ASP A 43 1.24 -7.45 -5.55
C ASP A 43 1.25 -6.32 -6.61
N GLY A 44 1.47 -5.08 -6.20
CA GLY A 44 1.58 -3.91 -7.08
C GLY A 44 3.00 -3.62 -7.56
N ILE A 45 3.99 -4.40 -7.13
CA ILE A 45 5.40 -4.23 -7.49
C ILE A 45 5.98 -5.51 -8.10
N ASN A 46 6.97 -5.33 -8.96
CA ASN A 46 7.71 -6.42 -9.59
C ASN A 46 9.19 -6.32 -9.24
N ASN A 47 9.78 -7.40 -8.74
CA ASN A 47 11.16 -7.43 -8.24
C ASN A 47 12.19 -7.06 -9.31
N TRP A 48 12.01 -7.50 -10.56
CA TRP A 48 12.98 -7.28 -11.63
C TRP A 48 12.86 -5.91 -12.31
N THR A 49 11.74 -5.24 -12.14
CA THR A 49 11.52 -3.91 -12.75
C THR A 49 11.37 -2.85 -11.67
N ALA A 50 10.22 -2.77 -11.01
CA ALA A 50 9.91 -1.71 -10.07
C ALA A 50 10.85 -1.67 -8.87
N VAL A 51 11.14 -2.82 -8.25
CA VAL A 51 11.99 -2.89 -7.05
C VAL A 51 13.44 -2.57 -7.39
N GLN A 52 13.99 -3.21 -8.43
CA GLN A 52 15.38 -2.96 -8.84
C GLN A 52 15.58 -1.51 -9.26
N TRP A 53 14.64 -0.97 -10.06
CA TRP A 53 14.69 0.43 -10.48
C TRP A 53 14.64 1.40 -9.29
N ALA A 54 13.76 1.15 -8.33
CA ALA A 54 13.63 1.97 -7.14
C ALA A 54 14.92 1.96 -6.30
N MET A 55 15.56 0.81 -6.15
CA MET A 55 16.87 0.70 -5.48
C MET A 55 17.95 1.46 -6.22
N ASP A 56 18.02 1.35 -7.56
CA ASP A 56 19.02 2.04 -8.39
C ASP A 56 18.84 3.57 -8.38
N ASN A 57 17.64 4.05 -8.06
CA ASN A 57 17.31 5.47 -7.98
C ASN A 57 17.17 6.00 -6.53
N ASP A 58 17.62 5.26 -5.54
CA ASP A 58 17.54 5.63 -4.12
C ASP A 58 16.11 6.02 -3.70
N LEU A 59 15.12 5.26 -4.15
CA LEU A 59 13.70 5.44 -3.84
C LEU A 59 13.20 4.31 -2.91
N PRO A 60 13.17 4.49 -1.58
CA PRO A 60 12.69 3.46 -0.68
C PRO A 60 11.23 3.10 -0.93
N LEU A 61 10.93 1.81 -0.86
CA LEU A 61 9.57 1.28 -0.94
C LEU A 61 9.15 0.75 0.43
N ILE A 62 7.97 1.17 0.87
CA ILE A 62 7.29 0.63 2.05
C ILE A 62 6.20 -0.30 1.53
N VAL A 63 6.41 -1.60 1.71
CA VAL A 63 5.53 -2.63 1.13
C VAL A 63 4.56 -3.10 2.19
N ILE A 64 3.28 -3.03 1.88
CA ILE A 64 2.21 -3.56 2.72
C ILE A 64 1.33 -4.52 1.93
N ASN A 65 0.64 -5.40 2.62
CA ASN A 65 -0.26 -6.34 1.98
C ASN A 65 -1.44 -5.61 1.30
N HIS A 66 -1.81 -6.04 0.09
CA HIS A 66 -2.87 -5.44 -0.72
C HIS A 66 -4.16 -5.24 0.07
N MET A 67 -4.65 -6.27 0.74
CA MET A 67 -5.87 -6.16 1.53
C MET A 67 -5.74 -5.13 2.66
N THR A 68 -4.58 -5.07 3.31
CA THR A 68 -4.32 -4.09 4.38
C THR A 68 -4.33 -2.67 3.85
N CYS A 69 -3.90 -2.46 2.61
CA CYS A 69 -3.97 -1.15 1.93
C CYS A 69 -5.41 -0.67 1.76
N GLU A 70 -6.32 -1.56 1.40
CA GLU A 70 -7.66 -1.20 0.91
C GLU A 70 -8.77 -1.34 1.95
N ALA A 71 -8.63 -2.26 2.90
CA ALA A 71 -9.66 -2.54 3.90
C ALA A 71 -10.19 -1.31 4.64
N PRO A 72 -9.34 -0.36 5.11
CA PRO A 72 -9.84 0.86 5.75
C PRO A 72 -10.69 1.74 4.83
N GLY A 73 -10.33 1.81 3.55
CA GLY A 73 -11.09 2.56 2.54
C GLY A 73 -12.48 1.96 2.30
N ILE A 74 -12.56 0.63 2.21
CA ILE A 74 -13.83 -0.09 2.04
C ILE A 74 -14.72 0.06 3.27
N GLU A 75 -14.14 0.00 4.47
CA GLU A 75 -14.88 0.26 5.72
C GLU A 75 -15.44 1.69 5.75
N CYS A 76 -14.62 2.68 5.39
CA CYS A 76 -15.05 4.08 5.28
C CYS A 76 -16.16 4.27 4.23
N LEU A 77 -16.05 3.59 3.08
CA LEU A 77 -17.07 3.63 2.03
C LEU A 77 -18.41 3.08 2.54
N ALA A 78 -18.41 1.95 3.25
CA ALA A 78 -19.64 1.39 3.81
C ALA A 78 -20.31 2.35 4.80
N LYS A 79 -19.52 3.01 5.66
CA LYS A 79 -20.03 4.05 6.58
C LYS A 79 -20.63 5.22 5.82
N TYR A 80 -19.92 5.76 4.85
CA TYR A 80 -20.37 6.88 4.02
C TYR A 80 -21.68 6.56 3.28
N LEU A 81 -21.79 5.38 2.67
CA LEU A 81 -22.99 4.97 1.94
C LEU A 81 -24.20 4.81 2.88
N ASN A 82 -24.03 4.31 4.10
CA ASN A 82 -25.10 4.25 5.10
C ASN A 82 -25.61 5.64 5.52
N GLU A 83 -24.73 6.64 5.52
CA GLU A 83 -25.11 8.03 5.82
C GLU A 83 -25.87 8.68 4.67
N GLN A 84 -25.48 8.36 3.42
CA GLN A 84 -26.04 9.00 2.22
C GLN A 84 -27.30 8.31 1.69
N LEU A 85 -27.42 6.99 1.86
CA LEU A 85 -28.46 6.16 1.27
C LEU A 85 -29.20 5.39 2.38
N GLN A 86 -30.15 6.04 3.02
CA GLN A 86 -30.89 5.49 4.18
C GLN A 86 -31.83 4.34 3.84
N GLU A 87 -32.18 4.18 2.56
CA GLU A 87 -33.10 3.12 2.09
C GLU A 87 -32.41 1.75 1.94
N VAL A 88 -31.08 1.71 1.96
CA VAL A 88 -30.26 0.50 1.79
C VAL A 88 -29.27 0.38 2.94
N SER A 89 -29.10 -0.84 3.46
CA SER A 89 -28.10 -1.13 4.50
C SER A 89 -26.81 -1.63 3.88
N PHE A 90 -25.69 -1.00 4.21
CA PHE A 90 -24.34 -1.40 3.77
C PHE A 90 -23.57 -1.96 4.96
N THR A 91 -23.06 -3.17 4.82
CA THR A 91 -22.28 -3.84 5.86
C THR A 91 -20.87 -4.12 5.35
N TYR A 92 -19.86 -3.61 6.06
CA TYR A 92 -18.48 -4.01 5.82
C TYR A 92 -18.23 -5.42 6.34
N VAL A 93 -17.75 -6.29 5.47
CA VAL A 93 -17.37 -7.66 5.82
C VAL A 93 -15.84 -7.74 5.83
N PRO A 94 -15.19 -7.80 7.01
CA PRO A 94 -13.74 -7.89 7.08
C PRO A 94 -13.24 -9.25 6.57
N ASN A 95 -12.16 -9.23 5.81
CA ASN A 95 -11.45 -10.44 5.44
C ASN A 95 -10.80 -11.09 6.67
N LYS A 96 -10.90 -12.41 6.76
CA LYS A 96 -10.31 -13.20 7.83
C LYS A 96 -9.30 -14.16 7.23
N TYR A 97 -8.07 -13.71 7.05
CA TYR A 97 -6.97 -14.63 6.83
C TYR A 97 -5.76 -14.22 7.69
N GLY A 98 -4.92 -15.20 8.02
CA GLY A 98 -3.72 -14.98 8.81
C GLY A 98 -2.48 -14.94 7.90
N ILE A 99 -1.65 -13.92 8.03
CA ILE A 99 -0.30 -13.88 7.47
C ILE A 99 0.67 -13.98 8.64
N TYR A 100 1.55 -14.95 8.56
CA TYR A 100 2.53 -15.22 9.61
C TYR A 100 3.93 -15.02 9.05
N HIS A 101 4.75 -14.22 9.73
CA HIS A 101 6.17 -14.13 9.46
C HIS A 101 6.89 -15.14 10.34
N ILE A 102 7.69 -15.99 9.71
CA ILE A 102 8.51 -17.00 10.40
C ILE A 102 9.93 -16.48 10.40
N GLU A 103 10.44 -16.15 11.57
CA GLU A 103 11.81 -15.77 11.79
C GLU A 103 12.66 -17.03 12.12
N LYS A 104 13.95 -17.03 11.70
CA LYS A 104 14.89 -18.10 12.04
C LYS A 104 15.42 -17.89 13.45
#